data_d18979f43fc2e1ee3ebff9bc6810a139
#
_entry.id   d18979f43fc2e1ee3ebff9bc6810a139
#
_cell.length_a   1.000
_cell.length_b   1.000
_cell.length_c   1.000
_cell.angle_alpha   90.00
_cell.angle_beta   90.00
_cell.angle_gamma   90.00
#
_symmetry.space_group_name_H-M   'P 1'
#
loop_
_entity.id
_entity.type
_entity.pdbx_description
1 polymer ?
#
loop_
_entity_poly.entity_id
_entity_poly.type
_entity_poly.pdbx_seq_one_letter_code
_entity_poly.pdbx_strand_id
1 'polypeptide(L)'
;MKKVTNYVMAVLCVGSLAFSTGAFMKVNASPAVTAEAPGQPVDLTYAAEKALPAVVHIKYVQNSKVKTVDVQSDPFGGFFDPFGFFGNPEGQGGTRKQQVQTPKREATGSGVIISSDGYIVTNNHVVEGADELTVTLNDNREYSARIIGTDKTTDLALIKVDGKNLPTLPIANSDNVKVGEWVIAVGNPFGLNNTVTAGIISAKARSLGANGVESFIQTDAAINAGNSGGALVNTQGELVGINAMLYSQTGSYSGYGFAIPTSIMNK
;
A
#
# COMPACT_ATOMS: atom_id res chain seq x y z
N MET A 1 0.42 73.34 -40.83
CA MET A 1 0.05 71.92 -40.74
C MET A 1 0.97 71.11 -39.83
N LYS A 2 2.30 71.27 -39.85
CA LYS A 2 3.20 70.49 -38.91
C LYS A 2 3.04 70.72 -37.41
N LYS A 3 2.61 71.91 -36.96
CA LYS A 3 2.43 72.21 -35.55
C LYS A 3 1.18 71.54 -34.94
N VAL A 4 0.10 71.38 -35.67
CA VAL A 4 -1.15 70.74 -35.19
C VAL A 4 -0.96 69.24 -35.06
N THR A 5 -0.19 68.63 -35.93
CA THR A 5 0.10 67.15 -35.82
C THR A 5 0.92 66.82 -34.59
N ASN A 6 1.85 67.67 -34.18
CA ASN A 6 2.64 67.45 -32.96
C ASN A 6 1.80 67.58 -31.66
N TYR A 7 0.81 68.47 -31.64
CA TYR A 7 -0.09 68.58 -30.46
C TYR A 7 -1.05 67.40 -30.35
N VAL A 8 -1.57 66.91 -31.47
CA VAL A 8 -2.44 65.75 -31.47
C VAL A 8 -1.70 64.47 -31.03
N MET A 9 -0.43 64.31 -31.47
CA MET A 9 0.41 63.17 -31.01
C MET A 9 0.76 63.30 -29.52
N ALA A 10 1.05 64.49 -28.99
CA ALA A 10 1.34 64.71 -27.59
C ALA A 10 0.12 64.42 -26.70
N VAL A 11 -1.08 64.81 -27.13
CA VAL A 11 -2.32 64.51 -26.39
C VAL A 11 -2.67 63.02 -26.38
N LEU A 12 -2.42 62.31 -27.50
CA LEU A 12 -2.62 60.85 -27.60
C LEU A 12 -1.64 60.10 -26.70
N CYS A 13 -0.36 60.52 -26.61
CA CYS A 13 0.64 59.86 -25.76
C CYS A 13 0.34 60.11 -24.25
N VAL A 14 -0.11 61.27 -23.87
CA VAL A 14 -0.49 61.56 -22.46
C VAL A 14 -1.77 60.82 -22.08
N GLY A 15 -2.74 60.73 -22.99
CA GLY A 15 -3.96 59.95 -22.77
C GLY A 15 -3.73 58.45 -22.60
N SER A 16 -2.79 57.88 -23.38
CA SER A 16 -2.45 56.44 -23.23
C SER A 16 -1.66 56.12 -21.95
N LEU A 17 -0.82 57.05 -21.48
CA LEU A 17 -0.16 56.88 -20.17
C LEU A 17 -1.13 56.97 -18.99
N ALA A 18 -2.15 57.85 -19.07
CA ALA A 18 -3.14 57.97 -18.03
C ALA A 18 -4.09 56.79 -17.95
N PHE A 19 -4.36 56.13 -19.09
CA PHE A 19 -5.20 54.91 -19.12
C PHE A 19 -4.43 53.64 -18.65
N SER A 20 -3.13 53.58 -18.80
CA SER A 20 -2.33 52.44 -18.32
C SER A 20 -2.07 52.46 -16.82
N THR A 21 -2.04 53.66 -16.17
CA THR A 21 -1.88 53.75 -14.70
C THR A 21 -3.19 53.51 -13.94
N GLY A 22 -4.36 53.73 -14.57
CA GLY A 22 -5.66 53.49 -13.92
C GLY A 22 -6.09 52.01 -13.90
N ALA A 23 -5.56 51.22 -14.83
CA ALA A 23 -5.87 49.76 -14.90
C ALA A 23 -5.04 48.91 -13.94
N PHE A 24 -3.94 49.44 -13.38
CA PHE A 24 -3.08 48.67 -12.46
C PHE A 24 -3.50 48.70 -10.98
N MET A 25 -4.57 49.39 -10.64
CA MET A 25 -4.94 49.58 -9.22
C MET A 25 -6.09 48.73 -8.72
N LYS A 26 -6.38 47.57 -9.30
CA LYS A 26 -7.25 46.55 -8.65
C LYS A 26 -6.84 45.13 -9.00
N VAL A 27 -5.59 44.78 -8.88
CA VAL A 27 -5.26 43.41 -8.52
C VAL A 27 -5.50 43.32 -7.02
N ASN A 28 -6.64 42.76 -6.63
CA ASN A 28 -6.81 42.27 -5.27
C ASN A 28 -5.64 41.32 -5.05
N ALA A 29 -4.63 41.75 -4.30
CA ALA A 29 -3.64 40.86 -3.77
C ALA A 29 -4.41 39.83 -2.96
N SER A 30 -4.56 38.63 -3.51
CA SER A 30 -4.91 37.49 -2.67
C SER A 30 -3.98 37.55 -1.48
N PRO A 31 -4.49 37.38 -0.24
CA PRO A 31 -3.61 37.37 0.92
C PRO A 31 -2.48 36.37 0.56
N ALA A 32 -1.26 36.88 0.54
CA ALA A 32 -0.10 36.00 0.42
C ALA A 32 -0.29 34.97 1.53
N VAL A 33 -0.47 33.72 1.16
CA VAL A 33 -0.32 32.62 2.10
C VAL A 33 1.13 32.77 2.55
N THR A 34 1.32 33.42 3.69
CA THR A 34 2.59 33.41 4.39
C THR A 34 2.76 31.95 4.83
N ALA A 35 3.30 31.13 3.93
CA ALA A 35 3.90 29.87 4.34
C ALA A 35 4.95 30.29 5.36
N GLU A 36 4.70 30.01 6.64
CA GLU A 36 5.76 30.10 7.63
C GLU A 36 6.95 29.33 7.07
N ALA A 37 8.14 29.96 7.14
CA ALA A 37 9.36 29.29 6.72
C ALA A 37 9.40 27.91 7.38
N PRO A 38 9.82 26.86 6.66
CA PRO A 38 9.83 25.50 7.19
C PRO A 38 10.55 25.53 8.54
N GLY A 39 9.82 25.12 9.56
CA GLY A 39 10.35 24.98 10.91
C GLY A 39 11.55 24.03 10.95
N GLN A 40 11.96 23.64 12.11
CA GLN A 40 13.03 22.69 12.38
C GLN A 40 12.95 21.45 11.47
N PRO A 41 14.08 20.83 11.07
CA PRO A 41 14.10 19.57 10.37
C PRO A 41 13.20 18.54 11.06
N VAL A 42 12.39 17.80 10.31
CA VAL A 42 11.49 16.80 10.90
C VAL A 42 12.34 15.66 11.44
N ASP A 43 12.29 15.44 12.75
CA ASP A 43 12.87 14.27 13.39
C ASP A 43 11.85 13.13 13.39
N LEU A 44 12.14 12.06 12.66
CA LEU A 44 11.29 10.88 12.56
C LEU A 44 11.71 9.77 13.53
N THR A 45 12.78 10.00 14.32
CA THR A 45 13.32 8.99 15.25
C THR A 45 12.28 8.60 16.29
N TYR A 46 11.56 9.56 16.83
CA TYR A 46 10.48 9.28 17.80
C TYR A 46 9.39 8.37 17.23
N ALA A 47 8.93 8.65 16.01
CA ALA A 47 7.91 7.84 15.36
C ALA A 47 8.44 6.40 15.09
N ALA A 48 9.69 6.27 14.68
CA ALA A 48 10.34 4.98 14.45
C ALA A 48 10.45 4.19 15.76
N GLU A 49 10.98 4.79 16.83
CA GLU A 49 11.12 4.13 18.15
C GLU A 49 9.77 3.62 18.71
N LYS A 50 8.68 4.35 18.45
CA LYS A 50 7.33 3.92 18.82
C LYS A 50 6.82 2.78 17.96
N ALA A 51 7.08 2.81 16.66
CA ALA A 51 6.51 1.87 15.71
C ALA A 51 7.26 0.52 15.68
N LEU A 52 8.59 0.55 15.76
CA LEU A 52 9.44 -0.64 15.61
C LEU A 52 9.03 -1.82 16.52
N PRO A 53 8.73 -1.64 17.83
CA PRO A 53 8.38 -2.75 18.70
C PRO A 53 7.03 -3.40 18.34
N ALA A 54 6.11 -2.65 17.74
CA ALA A 54 4.76 -3.09 17.45
C ALA A 54 4.61 -3.70 16.04
N VAL A 55 5.65 -3.62 15.19
CA VAL A 55 5.64 -4.22 13.85
C VAL A 55 6.36 -5.56 13.88
N VAL A 56 5.70 -6.57 13.35
CA VAL A 56 6.12 -7.98 13.41
C VAL A 56 6.37 -8.54 12.02
N HIS A 57 7.21 -9.57 11.98
CA HIS A 57 7.36 -10.44 10.83
C HIS A 57 6.29 -11.54 10.83
N ILE A 58 5.71 -11.83 9.67
CA ILE A 58 4.78 -12.94 9.48
C ILE A 58 5.38 -13.88 8.44
N LYS A 59 5.61 -15.12 8.84
CA LYS A 59 5.93 -16.22 7.94
C LYS A 59 4.69 -17.09 7.76
N TYR A 60 4.31 -17.30 6.51
CA TYR A 60 3.23 -18.18 6.15
C TYR A 60 3.78 -19.41 5.44
N VAL A 61 3.21 -20.58 5.74
CA VAL A 61 3.53 -21.84 5.09
C VAL A 61 2.24 -22.46 4.55
N GLN A 62 2.26 -22.82 3.28
CA GLN A 62 1.24 -23.63 2.64
C GLN A 62 1.84 -24.98 2.29
N ASN A 63 1.33 -26.03 2.94
CA ASN A 63 1.82 -27.38 2.72
C ASN A 63 1.43 -27.92 1.34
N SER A 64 2.23 -28.85 0.83
CA SER A 64 1.94 -29.57 -0.39
C SER A 64 0.59 -30.28 -0.29
N LYS A 65 -0.29 -30.08 -1.26
CA LYS A 65 -1.62 -30.74 -1.34
C LYS A 65 -1.73 -31.51 -2.64
N VAL A 66 -2.23 -32.75 -2.56
CA VAL A 66 -2.58 -33.52 -3.73
C VAL A 66 -4.01 -33.16 -4.12
N LYS A 67 -4.16 -32.52 -5.27
CA LYS A 67 -5.48 -32.26 -5.86
C LYS A 67 -5.71 -33.23 -7.00
N THR A 68 -6.83 -33.92 -6.98
CA THR A 68 -7.30 -34.70 -8.12
C THR A 68 -8.02 -33.75 -9.06
N VAL A 69 -7.46 -33.51 -10.23
CA VAL A 69 -8.07 -32.69 -11.28
C VAL A 69 -8.63 -33.62 -12.33
N ASP A 70 -9.90 -33.47 -12.66
CA ASP A 70 -10.50 -34.16 -13.80
C ASP A 70 -9.99 -33.48 -15.08
N VAL A 71 -9.03 -34.10 -15.72
CA VAL A 71 -8.55 -33.66 -17.03
C VAL A 71 -9.50 -34.21 -18.06
N GLN A 72 -10.30 -33.35 -18.63
CA GLN A 72 -11.11 -33.65 -19.78
C GLN A 72 -10.15 -33.92 -20.94
N SER A 73 -10.15 -35.12 -21.48
CA SER A 73 -9.34 -35.45 -22.63
C SER A 73 -9.73 -34.52 -23.77
N ASP A 74 -8.75 -33.76 -24.26
CA ASP A 74 -8.90 -32.81 -25.33
C ASP A 74 -9.47 -33.50 -26.56
N PRO A 75 -10.67 -33.17 -27.08
CA PRO A 75 -11.25 -33.84 -28.24
C PRO A 75 -10.45 -33.59 -29.52
N PHE A 76 -9.43 -32.73 -29.49
CA PHE A 76 -8.54 -32.41 -30.60
C PHE A 76 -7.16 -33.10 -30.53
N GLY A 77 -6.83 -33.84 -29.45
CA GLY A 77 -5.53 -34.51 -29.30
C GLY A 77 -5.24 -35.56 -30.37
N GLY A 78 -6.26 -36.03 -31.10
CA GLY A 78 -6.10 -36.99 -32.22
C GLY A 78 -5.81 -36.34 -33.58
N PHE A 79 -5.92 -35.00 -33.71
CA PHE A 79 -5.76 -34.35 -35.03
C PHE A 79 -4.30 -34.01 -35.38
N PHE A 80 -3.40 -34.01 -34.40
CA PHE A 80 -1.97 -33.74 -34.62
C PHE A 80 -1.05 -34.98 -34.58
N ASP A 81 -1.59 -36.20 -34.48
CA ASP A 81 -0.79 -37.43 -34.57
C ASP A 81 -1.09 -38.22 -35.85
N PRO A 82 -0.54 -37.78 -37.01
CA PRO A 82 -0.78 -38.45 -38.28
C PRO A 82 -0.10 -39.85 -38.37
N PHE A 83 0.69 -40.27 -37.36
CA PHE A 83 1.39 -41.56 -37.35
C PHE A 83 0.93 -42.52 -36.25
N GLY A 84 -0.07 -42.17 -35.42
CA GLY A 84 -0.65 -43.08 -34.42
C GLY A 84 0.31 -43.62 -33.37
N PHE A 85 1.45 -42.98 -33.18
CA PHE A 85 2.51 -43.48 -32.29
C PHE A 85 2.24 -43.21 -30.80
N PHE A 86 1.33 -42.30 -30.50
CA PHE A 86 0.93 -41.91 -29.12
C PHE A 86 -0.55 -42.15 -28.80
N GLY A 87 -1.32 -42.70 -29.69
CA GLY A 87 -2.74 -42.94 -29.53
C GLY A 87 -3.05 -44.41 -29.21
N ASN A 88 -3.63 -44.67 -28.05
CA ASN A 88 -4.25 -45.96 -27.74
C ASN A 88 -5.59 -46.04 -28.51
N PRO A 89 -5.87 -47.11 -29.30
CA PRO A 89 -7.01 -47.15 -30.21
C PRO A 89 -8.37 -47.50 -29.58
N GLU A 90 -8.51 -47.38 -28.28
CA GLU A 90 -9.81 -47.56 -27.61
C GLU A 90 -10.41 -46.22 -27.20
N GLY A 91 -11.17 -45.64 -28.13
CA GLY A 91 -12.00 -44.48 -27.92
C GLY A 91 -13.12 -44.73 -26.92
N GLN A 92 -12.91 -44.39 -25.68
CA GLN A 92 -13.96 -44.05 -24.74
C GLN A 92 -13.54 -42.76 -24.06
N GLY A 93 -14.30 -41.69 -24.27
CA GLY A 93 -14.17 -40.40 -23.58
C GLY A 93 -14.31 -40.55 -22.07
N GLY A 94 -13.21 -40.92 -21.46
CA GLY A 94 -13.12 -41.06 -20.01
C GLY A 94 -12.37 -39.87 -19.44
N THR A 95 -12.99 -39.16 -18.50
CA THR A 95 -12.32 -38.22 -17.60
C THR A 95 -11.18 -38.97 -16.90
N ARG A 96 -9.96 -38.63 -17.21
CA ARG A 96 -8.80 -39.17 -16.49
C ARG A 96 -8.59 -38.28 -15.25
N LYS A 97 -8.68 -38.88 -14.08
CA LYS A 97 -8.31 -38.23 -12.82
C LYS A 97 -6.79 -38.17 -12.74
N GLN A 98 -6.22 -36.98 -12.87
CA GLN A 98 -4.80 -36.77 -12.68
C GLN A 98 -4.56 -36.15 -11.28
N GLN A 99 -3.72 -36.78 -10.50
CA GLN A 99 -3.27 -36.23 -9.25
C GLN A 99 -2.17 -35.21 -9.52
N VAL A 100 -2.47 -33.93 -9.26
CA VAL A 100 -1.49 -32.85 -9.33
C VAL A 100 -1.10 -32.48 -7.90
N GLN A 101 0.19 -32.63 -7.61
CA GLN A 101 0.75 -32.23 -6.34
C GLN A 101 1.12 -30.74 -6.41
N THR A 102 0.46 -29.90 -5.61
CA THR A 102 0.89 -28.51 -5.46
C THR A 102 2.15 -28.47 -4.59
N PRO A 103 3.20 -27.74 -4.98
CA PRO A 103 4.41 -27.63 -4.18
C PRO A 103 4.15 -26.88 -2.86
N LYS A 104 4.97 -27.16 -1.85
CA LYS A 104 5.02 -26.36 -0.64
C LYS A 104 5.37 -24.91 -1.00
N ARG A 105 4.65 -23.96 -0.45
CA ARG A 105 4.91 -22.51 -0.62
C ARG A 105 5.19 -21.88 0.73
N GLU A 106 6.19 -21.02 0.76
CA GLU A 106 6.48 -20.15 1.90
C GLU A 106 6.47 -18.71 1.39
N ALA A 107 5.87 -17.81 2.17
CA ALA A 107 5.91 -16.39 1.91
C ALA A 107 6.02 -15.63 3.22
N THR A 108 6.39 -14.37 3.12
CA THR A 108 6.62 -13.50 4.26
C THR A 108 5.94 -12.16 4.06
N GLY A 109 5.58 -11.53 5.15
CA GLY A 109 5.04 -10.20 5.19
C GLY A 109 5.23 -9.60 6.58
N SER A 110 4.54 -8.51 6.82
CA SER A 110 4.56 -7.80 8.10
C SER A 110 3.17 -7.77 8.73
N GLY A 111 3.11 -7.42 10.00
CA GLY A 111 1.87 -7.17 10.72
C GLY A 111 2.06 -6.09 11.77
N VAL A 112 0.95 -5.55 12.28
CA VAL A 112 0.93 -4.53 13.32
C VAL A 112 0.16 -5.05 14.52
N ILE A 113 0.79 -5.09 15.70
CA ILE A 113 0.13 -5.44 16.95
C ILE A 113 -0.77 -4.27 17.37
N ILE A 114 -2.08 -4.53 17.43
CA ILE A 114 -3.09 -3.53 17.79
C ILE A 114 -3.64 -3.71 19.22
N SER A 115 -3.36 -4.85 19.84
CA SER A 115 -3.79 -5.14 21.21
C SER A 115 -2.72 -5.90 21.99
N SER A 116 -2.53 -5.55 23.25
CA SER A 116 -1.50 -6.12 24.13
C SER A 116 -1.68 -7.60 24.45
N ASP A 117 -2.85 -8.15 24.16
CA ASP A 117 -3.16 -9.58 24.28
C ASP A 117 -2.89 -10.36 22.99
N GLY A 118 -2.39 -9.70 21.91
CA GLY A 118 -1.86 -10.36 20.72
C GLY A 118 -2.74 -10.35 19.48
N TYR A 119 -3.67 -9.40 19.33
CA TYR A 119 -4.30 -9.16 18.04
C TYR A 119 -3.36 -8.38 17.14
N ILE A 120 -3.24 -8.85 15.89
CA ILE A 120 -2.35 -8.30 14.86
C ILE A 120 -3.15 -8.12 13.60
N VAL A 121 -3.06 -6.92 13.01
CA VAL A 121 -3.61 -6.61 11.67
C VAL A 121 -2.51 -6.78 10.64
N THR A 122 -2.87 -7.35 9.49
CA THR A 122 -2.01 -7.52 8.32
C THR A 122 -2.85 -7.47 7.04
N ASN A 123 -2.25 -7.68 5.87
CA ASN A 123 -3.02 -7.85 4.64
C ASN A 123 -3.56 -9.28 4.49
N ASN A 124 -4.73 -9.40 3.83
CA ASN A 124 -5.30 -10.70 3.51
C ASN A 124 -4.35 -11.53 2.64
N HIS A 125 -3.74 -10.92 1.60
CA HIS A 125 -2.83 -11.64 0.69
C HIS A 125 -1.58 -12.19 1.40
N VAL A 126 -1.19 -11.66 2.58
CA VAL A 126 -0.06 -12.16 3.38
C VAL A 126 -0.40 -13.50 4.06
N VAL A 127 -1.67 -13.73 4.39
CA VAL A 127 -2.11 -14.91 5.18
C VAL A 127 -3.03 -15.85 4.41
N GLU A 128 -3.47 -15.47 3.21
CA GLU A 128 -4.44 -16.24 2.44
C GLU A 128 -3.91 -17.62 2.05
N GLY A 129 -4.66 -18.65 2.46
CA GLY A 129 -4.31 -20.04 2.15
C GLY A 129 -3.20 -20.63 3.02
N ALA A 130 -2.78 -19.95 4.10
CA ALA A 130 -1.82 -20.47 5.05
C ALA A 130 -2.37 -21.71 5.77
N ASP A 131 -1.57 -22.76 5.84
CA ASP A 131 -1.81 -23.92 6.72
C ASP A 131 -1.14 -23.66 8.10
N GLU A 132 -0.03 -22.90 8.12
CA GLU A 132 0.70 -22.53 9.32
C GLU A 132 1.12 -21.05 9.23
N LEU A 133 0.98 -20.34 10.35
CA LEU A 133 1.42 -18.95 10.51
C LEU A 133 2.36 -18.86 11.72
N THR A 134 3.53 -18.26 11.49
CA THR A 134 4.49 -17.91 12.54
C THR A 134 4.68 -16.39 12.55
N VAL A 135 4.59 -15.81 13.73
CA VAL A 135 4.84 -14.39 13.96
C VAL A 135 6.13 -14.24 14.77
N THR A 136 7.08 -13.47 14.26
CA THR A 136 8.31 -13.12 14.98
C THR A 136 8.26 -11.65 15.36
N LEU A 137 8.40 -11.37 16.64
CA LEU A 137 8.43 -10.00 17.20
C LEU A 137 9.79 -9.33 16.93
N ASN A 138 9.85 -8.03 17.14
CA ASN A 138 11.09 -7.25 17.02
C ASN A 138 12.19 -7.69 18.02
N ASP A 139 11.84 -8.33 19.12
CA ASP A 139 12.74 -8.91 20.11
C ASP A 139 13.07 -10.40 19.86
N ASN A 140 12.76 -10.91 18.67
CA ASN A 140 12.97 -12.29 18.21
C ASN A 140 12.14 -13.37 18.93
N ARG A 141 11.13 -13.01 19.74
CA ARG A 141 10.18 -13.99 20.23
C ARG A 141 9.28 -14.46 19.09
N GLU A 142 9.08 -15.77 19.03
CA GLU A 142 8.23 -16.39 18.01
C GLU A 142 6.93 -16.93 18.62
N TYR A 143 5.86 -16.79 17.87
CA TYR A 143 4.53 -17.27 18.23
C TYR A 143 3.86 -17.94 17.04
N SER A 144 3.16 -19.04 17.30
CA SER A 144 2.17 -19.55 16.34
C SER A 144 0.97 -18.61 16.34
N ALA A 145 0.46 -18.31 15.15
CA ALA A 145 -0.71 -17.45 14.98
C ALA A 145 -1.88 -18.21 14.37
N ARG A 146 -3.10 -17.75 14.68
CA ARG A 146 -4.32 -18.21 14.03
C ARG A 146 -5.04 -17.04 13.36
N ILE A 147 -5.67 -17.30 12.24
CA ILE A 147 -6.51 -16.31 11.54
C ILE A 147 -7.82 -16.19 12.32
N ILE A 148 -8.21 -14.95 12.64
CA ILE A 148 -9.48 -14.61 13.29
C ILE A 148 -10.51 -14.22 12.23
N GLY A 149 -10.10 -13.44 11.23
CA GLY A 149 -10.94 -13.02 10.14
C GLY A 149 -10.13 -12.44 9.00
N THR A 150 -10.69 -12.49 7.81
CA THR A 150 -10.11 -11.91 6.58
C THR A 150 -11.18 -11.22 5.78
N ASP A 151 -10.81 -10.12 5.14
CA ASP A 151 -11.62 -9.45 4.15
C ASP A 151 -10.81 -9.24 2.86
N LYS A 152 -11.19 -9.98 1.82
CA LYS A 152 -10.55 -9.88 0.50
C LYS A 152 -10.84 -8.56 -0.19
N THR A 153 -11.96 -7.93 0.13
CA THR A 153 -12.42 -6.69 -0.52
C THR A 153 -11.53 -5.52 -0.12
N THR A 154 -11.17 -5.47 1.17
CA THR A 154 -10.28 -4.43 1.70
C THR A 154 -8.81 -4.88 1.77
N ASP A 155 -8.54 -6.16 1.49
CA ASP A 155 -7.22 -6.79 1.65
C ASP A 155 -6.70 -6.71 3.09
N LEU A 156 -7.58 -6.82 4.09
CA LEU A 156 -7.23 -6.86 5.50
C LEU A 156 -7.41 -8.26 6.10
N ALA A 157 -6.58 -8.57 7.07
CA ALA A 157 -6.70 -9.76 7.90
C ALA A 157 -6.39 -9.43 9.36
N LEU A 158 -7.11 -10.09 10.26
CA LEU A 158 -6.87 -10.09 11.69
C LEU A 158 -6.37 -11.46 12.10
N ILE A 159 -5.21 -11.53 12.73
CA ILE A 159 -4.63 -12.75 13.29
C ILE A 159 -4.41 -12.59 14.78
N LYS A 160 -4.24 -13.71 15.49
CA LYS A 160 -4.06 -13.73 16.93
C LYS A 160 -2.91 -14.63 17.33
N VAL A 161 -2.04 -14.12 18.19
CA VAL A 161 -1.01 -14.88 18.90
C VAL A 161 -1.34 -14.97 20.39
N ASP A 162 -0.88 -16.01 21.08
CA ASP A 162 -1.07 -16.15 22.51
C ASP A 162 0.08 -15.47 23.27
N GLY A 163 0.07 -14.13 23.21
CA GLY A 163 1.02 -13.24 23.89
C GLY A 163 0.34 -12.39 24.97
N LYS A 164 1.14 -11.85 25.90
CA LYS A 164 0.68 -10.92 26.94
C LYS A 164 1.63 -9.71 27.00
N ASN A 165 1.05 -8.55 27.31
CA ASN A 165 1.80 -7.31 27.45
C ASN A 165 2.65 -7.00 26.19
N LEU A 166 2.09 -7.29 25.02
CA LEU A 166 2.76 -6.99 23.75
C LEU A 166 2.73 -5.48 23.47
N PRO A 167 3.78 -4.94 22.84
CA PRO A 167 3.81 -3.54 22.43
C PRO A 167 2.76 -3.28 21.36
N THR A 168 2.08 -2.15 21.44
CA THR A 168 1.01 -1.76 20.49
C THR A 168 1.23 -0.36 19.97
N LEU A 169 0.66 -0.06 18.79
CA LEU A 169 0.59 1.30 18.27
C LEU A 169 -0.77 1.93 18.60
N PRO A 170 -0.78 3.21 19.02
CA PRO A 170 -2.02 3.99 19.03
C PRO A 170 -2.54 4.16 17.60
N ILE A 171 -3.86 4.06 17.43
CA ILE A 171 -4.51 4.15 16.13
C ILE A 171 -5.07 5.56 15.97
N ALA A 172 -4.57 6.32 14.98
CA ALA A 172 -5.10 7.60 14.62
C ALA A 172 -6.29 7.48 13.66
N ASN A 173 -7.12 8.51 13.60
CA ASN A 173 -8.14 8.62 12.56
C ASN A 173 -7.49 9.10 11.24
N SER A 174 -7.35 8.21 10.28
CA SER A 174 -6.76 8.50 8.96
C SER A 174 -7.54 9.51 8.12
N ASP A 175 -8.82 9.79 8.45
CA ASP A 175 -9.58 10.81 7.75
C ASP A 175 -9.02 12.22 8.00
N ASN A 176 -8.33 12.41 9.12
CA ASN A 176 -7.74 13.69 9.52
C ASN A 176 -6.37 13.96 8.90
N VAL A 177 -5.67 12.95 8.36
CA VAL A 177 -4.34 13.16 7.75
C VAL A 177 -4.45 14.05 6.52
N LYS A 178 -3.43 14.87 6.26
CA LYS A 178 -3.38 15.82 5.16
C LYS A 178 -2.29 15.45 4.16
N VAL A 179 -2.52 15.79 2.90
CA VAL A 179 -1.47 15.70 1.87
C VAL A 179 -0.31 16.61 2.25
N GLY A 180 0.91 16.09 2.16
CA GLY A 180 2.13 16.76 2.57
C GLY A 180 2.59 16.45 4.00
N GLU A 181 1.79 15.79 4.84
CA GLU A 181 2.22 15.32 6.16
C GLU A 181 3.27 14.22 6.04
N TRP A 182 4.32 14.33 6.88
CA TRP A 182 5.35 13.30 6.98
C TRP A 182 4.81 12.00 7.56
N VAL A 183 5.24 10.91 6.98
CA VAL A 183 4.93 9.55 7.45
C VAL A 183 6.16 8.65 7.30
N ILE A 184 6.17 7.58 8.10
CA ILE A 184 7.11 6.48 7.93
C ILE A 184 6.34 5.20 7.62
N ALA A 185 6.88 4.40 6.70
CA ALA A 185 6.41 3.05 6.46
C ALA A 185 7.38 2.07 7.15
N VAL A 186 6.82 1.22 8.01
CA VAL A 186 7.57 0.26 8.82
C VAL A 186 7.14 -1.15 8.45
N GLY A 187 8.10 -2.03 8.25
CA GLY A 187 7.88 -3.45 7.99
C GLY A 187 9.03 -4.30 8.51
N ASN A 188 8.82 -5.61 8.57
CA ASN A 188 9.82 -6.60 8.95
C ASN A 188 9.93 -7.70 7.88
N PRO A 189 10.56 -7.42 6.73
CA PRO A 189 10.54 -8.31 5.56
C PRO A 189 11.24 -9.66 5.78
N PHE A 190 12.24 -9.72 6.66
CA PHE A 190 13.13 -10.88 6.77
C PHE A 190 13.15 -11.52 8.16
N GLY A 191 12.36 -11.00 9.11
CA GLY A 191 12.36 -11.51 10.50
C GLY A 191 13.63 -11.21 11.31
N LEU A 192 14.56 -10.44 10.75
CA LEU A 192 15.82 -10.11 11.41
C LEU A 192 15.78 -8.72 12.05
N ASN A 193 15.42 -7.73 11.26
CA ASN A 193 15.30 -6.33 11.70
C ASN A 193 14.17 -5.63 10.95
N ASN A 194 13.49 -4.74 11.63
CA ASN A 194 12.51 -3.87 11.02
C ASN A 194 13.19 -2.89 10.05
N THR A 195 12.53 -2.62 8.94
CA THR A 195 12.92 -1.61 7.96
C THR A 195 11.99 -0.41 8.07
N VAL A 196 12.57 0.78 8.08
CA VAL A 196 11.85 2.05 8.10
C VAL A 196 12.17 2.82 6.82
N THR A 197 11.14 3.29 6.14
CA THR A 197 11.26 4.23 5.03
C THR A 197 10.42 5.47 5.32
N ALA A 198 10.84 6.64 4.84
CA ALA A 198 10.17 7.90 5.10
C ALA A 198 9.67 8.55 3.81
N GLY A 199 8.58 9.28 3.92
CA GLY A 199 7.98 10.05 2.86
C GLY A 199 6.84 10.91 3.38
N ILE A 200 5.96 11.33 2.49
CA ILE A 200 4.78 12.14 2.81
C ILE A 200 3.49 11.45 2.36
N ILE A 201 2.38 11.93 2.85
CA ILE A 201 1.07 11.62 2.26
C ILE A 201 1.00 12.33 0.90
N SER A 202 1.11 11.59 -0.20
CA SER A 202 1.09 12.14 -1.55
C SER A 202 -0.32 12.38 -2.07
N ALA A 203 -1.28 11.53 -1.69
CA ALA A 203 -2.71 11.67 -2.00
C ALA A 203 -3.57 10.85 -1.04
N LYS A 204 -4.88 11.13 -1.05
CA LYS A 204 -5.90 10.38 -0.30
C LYS A 204 -7.01 9.90 -1.23
N ALA A 205 -7.78 8.91 -0.78
CA ALA A 205 -8.93 8.36 -1.48
C ALA A 205 -8.61 7.90 -2.92
N ARG A 206 -7.45 7.25 -3.10
CA ARG A 206 -7.06 6.68 -4.39
C ARG A 206 -7.77 5.35 -4.61
N SER A 207 -8.42 5.21 -5.77
CA SER A 207 -8.92 3.95 -6.28
C SER A 207 -7.96 3.42 -7.34
N LEU A 208 -7.61 2.15 -7.26
CA LEU A 208 -6.70 1.48 -8.19
C LEU A 208 -7.43 0.47 -9.10
N GLY A 209 -8.73 0.25 -8.88
CA GLY A 209 -9.54 -0.74 -9.59
C GLY A 209 -9.14 -2.19 -9.28
N ALA A 210 -8.43 -2.42 -8.16
CA ALA A 210 -7.93 -3.73 -7.78
C ALA A 210 -8.90 -4.49 -6.86
N ASN A 211 -9.60 -3.78 -5.98
CA ASN A 211 -10.49 -4.33 -4.96
C ASN A 211 -11.86 -3.60 -4.96
N GLY A 212 -12.84 -4.14 -4.27
CA GLY A 212 -14.20 -3.57 -4.27
C GLY A 212 -14.38 -2.30 -3.43
N VAL A 213 -13.55 -2.06 -2.43
CA VAL A 213 -13.55 -0.85 -1.59
C VAL A 213 -12.16 -0.25 -1.59
N GLU A 214 -12.00 0.82 -2.33
CA GLU A 214 -10.72 1.47 -2.50
C GLU A 214 -10.78 2.92 -2.04
N SER A 215 -10.00 3.24 -1.03
CA SER A 215 -9.78 4.61 -0.56
C SER A 215 -8.37 4.73 0.00
N PHE A 216 -7.37 4.28 -0.80
CA PHE A 216 -6.00 4.21 -0.34
C PHE A 216 -5.39 5.57 -0.01
N ILE A 217 -4.53 5.57 1.00
CA ILE A 217 -3.52 6.61 1.20
C ILE A 217 -2.37 6.31 0.26
N GLN A 218 -1.99 7.28 -0.57
CA GLN A 218 -0.79 7.22 -1.39
C GLN A 218 0.36 7.92 -0.67
N THR A 219 1.54 7.31 -0.69
CA THR A 219 2.78 7.87 -0.12
C THR A 219 3.96 7.63 -1.06
N ASP A 220 4.99 8.46 -0.96
CA ASP A 220 6.29 8.25 -1.59
C ASP A 220 7.31 7.59 -0.63
N ALA A 221 6.90 7.26 0.61
CA ALA A 221 7.66 6.32 1.42
C ALA A 221 7.76 4.98 0.70
N ALA A 222 8.98 4.42 0.59
CA ALA A 222 9.20 3.22 -0.20
C ALA A 222 8.50 2.00 0.43
N ILE A 223 7.54 1.44 -0.29
CA ILE A 223 6.85 0.19 0.06
C ILE A 223 7.31 -0.88 -0.94
N ASN A 224 7.94 -1.94 -0.43
CA ASN A 224 8.46 -3.07 -1.19
C ASN A 224 7.89 -4.39 -0.66
N ALA A 225 8.18 -5.50 -1.36
CA ALA A 225 7.87 -6.83 -0.88
C ALA A 225 8.42 -7.03 0.55
N GLY A 226 7.54 -7.46 1.46
CA GLY A 226 7.84 -7.64 2.88
C GLY A 226 7.37 -6.50 3.79
N ASN A 227 7.18 -5.26 3.31
CA ASN A 227 6.52 -4.21 4.09
C ASN A 227 4.98 -4.33 4.10
N SER A 228 4.42 -5.12 3.18
CA SER A 228 2.97 -5.38 3.13
C SER A 228 2.46 -5.93 4.46
N GLY A 229 1.36 -5.39 4.96
CA GLY A 229 0.81 -5.67 6.27
C GLY A 229 1.44 -4.89 7.42
N GLY A 230 2.57 -4.20 7.19
CA GLY A 230 3.23 -3.34 8.16
C GLY A 230 2.53 -1.99 8.34
N ALA A 231 3.11 -1.14 9.17
CA ALA A 231 2.52 0.13 9.58
C ALA A 231 2.89 1.30 8.66
N LEU A 232 1.92 2.15 8.33
CA LEU A 232 2.13 3.54 7.96
C LEU A 232 1.83 4.40 9.18
N VAL A 233 2.81 5.21 9.64
CA VAL A 233 2.74 5.94 10.92
C VAL A 233 3.00 7.41 10.69
N ASN A 234 2.31 8.26 11.43
CA ASN A 234 2.55 9.70 11.43
C ASN A 234 3.76 10.07 12.32
N THR A 235 4.11 11.35 12.37
CA THR A 235 5.24 11.86 13.16
C THR A 235 5.07 11.72 14.68
N GLN A 236 3.83 11.49 15.15
CA GLN A 236 3.50 11.22 16.55
C GLN A 236 3.64 9.75 16.93
N GLY A 237 3.98 8.88 15.96
CA GLY A 237 4.09 7.44 16.18
C GLY A 237 2.72 6.74 16.23
N GLU A 238 1.70 7.31 15.60
CA GLU A 238 0.37 6.74 15.54
C GLU A 238 0.11 6.08 14.19
N LEU A 239 -0.57 4.93 14.20
CA LEU A 239 -0.94 4.19 13.01
C LEU A 239 -1.99 4.96 12.20
N VAL A 240 -1.70 5.28 10.95
CA VAL A 240 -2.62 5.93 10.00
C VAL A 240 -3.07 5.00 8.88
N GLY A 241 -2.35 3.90 8.64
CA GLY A 241 -2.72 2.91 7.64
C GLY A 241 -1.89 1.63 7.71
N ILE A 242 -2.35 0.62 6.99
CA ILE A 242 -1.65 -0.65 6.79
C ILE A 242 -1.02 -0.65 5.39
N ASN A 243 0.31 -0.78 5.31
CA ASN A 243 1.04 -0.80 4.05
C ASN A 243 0.53 -1.93 3.15
N ALA A 244 0.24 -1.63 1.89
CA ALA A 244 -0.21 -2.61 0.93
C ALA A 244 0.56 -2.44 -0.38
N MET A 245 1.22 -3.51 -0.84
CA MET A 245 1.89 -3.51 -2.12
C MET A 245 0.91 -3.97 -3.21
N LEU A 246 0.06 -3.07 -3.67
CA LEU A 246 -1.04 -3.40 -4.58
C LEU A 246 -0.71 -3.20 -6.07
N TYR A 247 0.32 -2.43 -6.42
CA TYR A 247 0.55 -2.12 -7.83
C TYR A 247 2.03 -1.89 -8.14
N SER A 248 2.73 -2.98 -8.47
CA SER A 248 3.98 -2.90 -9.20
C SER A 248 4.01 -4.00 -10.25
N GLN A 249 3.98 -3.66 -11.52
CA GLN A 249 4.14 -4.61 -12.62
C GLN A 249 5.48 -5.35 -12.56
N THR A 250 6.45 -4.80 -11.84
CA THR A 250 7.81 -5.32 -11.69
C THR A 250 8.11 -5.89 -10.30
N GLY A 251 7.16 -5.76 -9.34
CA GLY A 251 7.39 -6.15 -7.94
C GLY A 251 8.32 -5.21 -7.16
N SER A 252 8.71 -4.08 -7.75
CA SER A 252 9.61 -3.10 -7.14
C SER A 252 8.94 -1.74 -6.98
N TYR A 253 9.38 -0.97 -5.99
CA TYR A 253 8.94 0.41 -5.76
C TYR A 253 9.19 1.29 -7.00
N SER A 254 8.16 1.98 -7.47
CA SER A 254 8.17 2.85 -8.65
C SER A 254 7.86 4.32 -8.32
N GLY A 255 8.01 4.74 -7.06
CA GLY A 255 7.68 6.09 -6.59
C GLY A 255 6.26 6.22 -6.02
N TYR A 256 5.49 5.13 -5.98
CA TYR A 256 4.13 5.11 -5.44
C TYR A 256 3.98 3.96 -4.45
N GLY A 257 3.74 4.29 -3.19
CA GLY A 257 3.33 3.36 -2.16
C GLY A 257 1.86 3.58 -1.80
N PHE A 258 1.18 2.54 -1.36
CA PHE A 258 -0.22 2.61 -0.95
C PHE A 258 -0.40 1.98 0.43
N ALA A 259 -1.33 2.55 1.21
CA ALA A 259 -1.72 1.99 2.50
C ALA A 259 -3.24 2.03 2.64
N ILE A 260 -3.78 1.01 3.28
CA ILE A 260 -5.20 0.91 3.64
C ILE A 260 -5.41 1.80 4.86
N PRO A 261 -6.30 2.81 4.80
CA PRO A 261 -6.52 3.74 5.92
C PRO A 261 -7.08 3.05 7.17
N THR A 262 -6.73 3.54 8.35
CA THR A 262 -7.29 3.04 9.62
C THR A 262 -8.81 3.25 9.71
N SER A 263 -9.38 4.25 9.02
CA SER A 263 -10.84 4.44 8.94
C SER A 263 -11.57 3.29 8.26
N ILE A 264 -10.89 2.50 7.40
CA ILE A 264 -11.43 1.26 6.84
C ILE A 264 -11.25 0.10 7.82
N MET A 265 -10.11 0.03 8.48
CA MET A 265 -9.79 -1.03 9.44
C MET A 265 -10.75 -1.04 10.66
N ASN A 266 -11.29 0.11 11.05
CA ASN A 266 -12.17 0.28 12.22
C ASN A 266 -13.66 0.04 11.92
N LYS A 267 -14.02 -0.36 10.71
CA LYS A 267 -15.41 -0.68 10.31
C LYS A 267 -15.70 -2.15 10.48
#